data_c3363d68c8f9d6b7ec7b1cd37565b87f
#
_entry.id   c3363d68c8f9d6b7ec7b1cd37565b87f
#
_cell.length_a   1.000
_cell.length_b   1.000
_cell.length_c   1.000
_cell.angle_alpha   90.00
_cell.angle_beta   90.00
_cell.angle_gamma   90.00
#
_symmetry.space_group_name_H-M   'P 1'
#
loop_
_entity.id
_entity.type
_entity.pdbx_description
1 polymer ?
#
loop_
_entity_poly.entity_id
_entity_poly.type
_entity_poly.pdbx_seq_one_letter_code
_entity_poly.pdbx_strand_id
1 'polypeptide(L)'
;MVVHTSPDTPAMGSERATVTGHVLDVNGAAVAGATVAVRLTGEHAVADSAGVFVLDVPADTTLTLAATAPNMAPTLLQQFLVSPGASAAFDVPLFTAEHVKALAAMGSNPAGGAIAITLKSISGAAVDAAGATVELTPSNLGKVLYAPEHTGMPDPDPTMTTLVPGSAPLAWALGVQPHVSIMKLTLRGVEQVEAPYAIDEVIWPGTFTVDAGALTLVTLFTP
;
A
#
# COMPACT_ATOMS: atom_id res chain seq x y z
N MET A 1 4.06 -50.05 -33.41
CA MET A 1 4.32 -48.61 -33.40
C MET A 1 3.39 -48.02 -32.36
N VAL A 2 3.87 -47.79 -31.14
CA VAL A 2 3.08 -47.24 -30.04
C VAL A 2 3.24 -45.73 -30.10
N VAL A 3 2.15 -45.03 -30.43
CA VAL A 3 2.12 -43.56 -30.38
C VAL A 3 1.97 -43.16 -28.92
N HIS A 4 3.06 -42.65 -28.32
CA HIS A 4 3.00 -41.95 -27.06
C HIS A 4 2.34 -40.57 -27.32
N THR A 5 1.08 -40.44 -26.98
CA THR A 5 0.48 -39.13 -26.77
C THR A 5 1.03 -38.59 -25.46
N SER A 6 1.85 -37.54 -25.52
CA SER A 6 2.18 -36.72 -24.35
C SER A 6 0.88 -36.23 -23.72
N PRO A 7 0.73 -36.28 -22.39
CA PRO A 7 -0.39 -35.62 -21.76
C PRO A 7 -0.31 -34.13 -22.10
N ASP A 8 -1.40 -33.61 -22.68
CA ASP A 8 -1.59 -32.15 -22.83
C ASP A 8 -1.34 -31.50 -21.48
N THR A 9 -0.25 -30.78 -21.37
CA THR A 9 -0.08 -29.84 -20.29
C THR A 9 -1.22 -28.82 -20.45
N PRO A 10 -2.16 -28.71 -19.51
CA PRO A 10 -3.20 -27.69 -19.62
C PRO A 10 -2.47 -26.35 -19.78
N ALA A 11 -2.80 -25.64 -20.85
CA ALA A 11 -2.40 -24.26 -20.99
C ALA A 11 -2.84 -23.57 -19.69
N MET A 12 -1.88 -23.07 -18.90
CA MET A 12 -2.16 -22.23 -17.74
C MET A 12 -2.81 -20.96 -18.29
N GLY A 13 -4.12 -21.00 -18.52
CA GLY A 13 -4.93 -19.81 -18.47
C GLY A 13 -4.76 -19.30 -17.04
N SER A 14 -4.04 -18.23 -16.87
CA SER A 14 -3.86 -17.63 -15.54
C SER A 14 -5.26 -17.36 -15.00
N GLU A 15 -5.61 -18.05 -13.92
CA GLU A 15 -6.85 -17.75 -13.21
C GLU A 15 -6.87 -16.27 -12.87
N ARG A 16 -8.05 -15.68 -12.92
CA ARG A 16 -8.21 -14.23 -12.79
C ARG A 16 -8.91 -13.90 -11.47
N ALA A 17 -8.61 -12.72 -10.98
CA ALA A 17 -9.28 -12.08 -9.85
C ALA A 17 -9.65 -10.66 -10.22
N THR A 18 -10.53 -10.04 -9.45
CA THR A 18 -10.96 -8.67 -9.69
C THR A 18 -10.46 -7.76 -8.58
N VAL A 19 -9.88 -6.62 -8.94
CA VAL A 19 -9.57 -5.55 -8.00
C VAL A 19 -10.43 -4.34 -8.32
N THR A 20 -11.14 -3.84 -7.32
CA THR A 20 -12.01 -2.67 -7.44
C THR A 20 -11.60 -1.59 -6.44
N GLY A 21 -12.10 -0.38 -6.59
CA GLY A 21 -11.92 0.66 -5.59
C GLY A 21 -12.17 2.05 -6.12
N HIS A 22 -11.81 3.04 -5.30
CA HIS A 22 -11.92 4.44 -5.67
C HIS A 22 -10.54 5.09 -5.68
N VAL A 23 -10.31 5.94 -6.66
CA VAL A 23 -9.18 6.88 -6.63
C VAL A 23 -9.72 8.22 -6.11
N LEU A 24 -9.20 8.65 -4.97
CA LEU A 24 -9.66 9.83 -4.24
C LEU A 24 -8.51 10.82 -4.06
N ASP A 25 -8.79 12.10 -3.96
CA ASP A 25 -7.82 13.07 -3.47
C ASP A 25 -7.75 13.07 -1.92
N VAL A 26 -6.88 13.91 -1.36
CA VAL A 26 -6.69 14.05 0.09
C VAL A 26 -7.95 14.52 0.84
N ASN A 27 -8.92 15.11 0.13
CA ASN A 27 -10.18 15.58 0.69
C ASN A 27 -11.31 14.54 0.54
N GLY A 28 -10.99 13.38 -0.05
CA GLY A 28 -11.96 12.33 -0.35
C GLY A 28 -12.78 12.60 -1.62
N ALA A 29 -12.40 13.59 -2.45
CA ALA A 29 -13.05 13.83 -3.72
C ALA A 29 -12.54 12.85 -4.81
N ALA A 30 -13.44 12.41 -5.69
CA ALA A 30 -13.14 11.49 -6.77
C ALA A 30 -12.10 12.08 -7.76
N VAL A 31 -11.09 11.30 -8.13
CA VAL A 31 -10.10 11.66 -9.15
C VAL A 31 -10.45 10.93 -10.45
N ALA A 32 -11.36 11.52 -11.21
CA ALA A 32 -11.77 10.99 -12.51
C ALA A 32 -10.59 10.95 -13.51
N GLY A 33 -10.53 9.89 -14.32
CA GLY A 33 -9.49 9.73 -15.33
C GLY A 33 -8.12 9.30 -14.77
N ALA A 34 -8.02 9.04 -13.47
CA ALA A 34 -6.83 8.42 -12.90
C ALA A 34 -6.60 7.02 -13.50
N THR A 35 -5.36 6.66 -13.74
CA THR A 35 -5.00 5.32 -14.23
C THR A 35 -4.49 4.49 -13.07
N VAL A 36 -5.08 3.30 -12.88
CA VAL A 36 -4.61 2.28 -11.93
C VAL A 36 -4.05 1.11 -12.73
N ALA A 37 -2.80 0.76 -12.50
CA ALA A 37 -2.11 -0.26 -13.28
C ALA A 37 -1.37 -1.27 -12.39
N VAL A 38 -1.29 -2.52 -12.85
CA VAL A 38 -0.39 -3.54 -12.30
C VAL A 38 1.02 -3.29 -12.85
N ARG A 39 1.97 -3.02 -11.97
CA ARG A 39 3.32 -2.58 -12.38
C ARG A 39 4.09 -3.57 -13.26
N LEU A 40 3.93 -4.87 -13.03
CA LEU A 40 4.75 -5.88 -13.72
C LEU A 40 4.12 -6.39 -15.00
N THR A 41 2.80 -6.44 -15.08
CA THR A 41 2.07 -7.07 -16.17
C THR A 41 1.44 -6.06 -17.11
N GLY A 42 1.23 -4.82 -16.63
CA GLY A 42 0.74 -3.71 -17.44
C GLY A 42 -0.79 -3.66 -17.62
N GLU A 43 -1.55 -4.59 -17.00
CA GLU A 43 -3.01 -4.44 -16.93
C GLU A 43 -3.35 -3.13 -16.24
N HIS A 44 -4.32 -2.42 -16.77
CA HIS A 44 -4.73 -1.14 -16.21
C HIS A 44 -6.21 -0.86 -16.39
N ALA A 45 -6.72 0.00 -15.53
CA ALA A 45 -8.07 0.57 -15.62
C ALA A 45 -7.99 2.09 -15.47
N VAL A 46 -8.98 2.79 -16.04
CA VAL A 46 -9.14 4.22 -15.88
C VAL A 46 -10.34 4.46 -14.97
N ALA A 47 -10.15 5.26 -13.92
CA ALA A 47 -11.20 5.61 -12.99
C ALA A 47 -12.29 6.45 -13.69
N ASP A 48 -13.54 6.13 -13.44
CA ASP A 48 -14.70 6.84 -13.98
C ASP A 48 -14.91 8.22 -13.33
N SER A 49 -16.05 8.87 -13.63
CA SER A 49 -16.38 10.18 -13.07
C SER A 49 -16.60 10.18 -11.55
N ALA A 50 -16.87 9.02 -10.95
CA ALA A 50 -16.99 8.84 -9.50
C ALA A 50 -15.66 8.37 -8.86
N GLY A 51 -14.58 8.29 -9.65
CA GLY A 51 -13.28 7.78 -9.21
C GLY A 51 -13.22 6.24 -9.13
N VAL A 52 -14.27 5.53 -9.53
CA VAL A 52 -14.35 4.07 -9.44
C VAL A 52 -13.48 3.44 -10.53
N PHE A 53 -12.70 2.43 -10.16
CA PHE A 53 -12.00 1.55 -11.10
C PHE A 53 -12.35 0.08 -10.86
N VAL A 54 -12.29 -0.70 -11.92
CA VAL A 54 -12.40 -2.17 -11.90
C VAL A 54 -11.29 -2.72 -12.76
N LEU A 55 -10.45 -3.55 -12.18
CA LEU A 55 -9.26 -4.09 -12.81
C LEU A 55 -9.26 -5.61 -12.69
N ASP A 56 -9.17 -6.30 -13.82
CA ASP A 56 -9.00 -7.74 -13.89
C ASP A 56 -7.50 -8.06 -13.83
N VAL A 57 -7.10 -8.89 -12.87
CA VAL A 57 -5.68 -9.15 -12.55
C VAL A 57 -5.39 -10.66 -12.54
N PRO A 58 -4.13 -11.08 -12.76
CA PRO A 58 -3.72 -12.46 -12.51
C PRO A 58 -3.95 -12.85 -11.04
N ALA A 59 -4.61 -13.98 -10.80
CA ALA A 59 -4.76 -14.52 -9.46
C ALA A 59 -3.48 -15.23 -8.98
N ASP A 60 -3.37 -15.44 -7.66
CA ASP A 60 -2.25 -16.13 -7.01
C ASP A 60 -0.86 -15.61 -7.40
N THR A 61 -0.81 -14.36 -7.86
CA THR A 61 0.42 -13.69 -8.27
C THR A 61 0.62 -12.46 -7.40
N THR A 62 1.85 -12.24 -6.96
CA THR A 62 2.18 -11.03 -6.20
C THR A 62 2.02 -9.79 -7.08
N LEU A 63 1.11 -8.92 -6.69
CA LEU A 63 0.75 -7.70 -7.42
C LEU A 63 1.27 -6.47 -6.67
N THR A 64 1.66 -5.46 -7.42
CA THR A 64 1.83 -4.08 -6.95
C THR A 64 1.00 -3.18 -7.85
N LEU A 65 0.02 -2.49 -7.28
CA LEU A 65 -0.73 -1.48 -8.03
C LEU A 65 -0.06 -0.12 -7.92
N ALA A 66 -0.15 0.62 -9.01
CA ALA A 66 0.24 2.02 -9.07
C ALA A 66 -0.91 2.85 -9.62
N ALA A 67 -1.32 3.87 -8.88
CA ALA A 67 -2.29 4.86 -9.35
C ALA A 67 -1.58 6.16 -9.73
N THR A 68 -1.98 6.72 -10.86
CA THR A 68 -1.41 7.97 -11.40
C THR A 68 -2.50 8.88 -11.96
N ALA A 69 -2.32 10.19 -11.82
CA ALA A 69 -3.14 11.21 -12.47
C ALA A 69 -2.30 12.45 -12.77
N PRO A 70 -2.73 13.34 -13.69
CA PRO A 70 -2.02 14.59 -13.98
C PRO A 70 -1.81 15.44 -12.72
N ASN A 71 -0.59 15.95 -12.51
CA ASN A 71 -0.17 16.77 -11.37
C ASN A 71 -0.22 16.08 -10.00
N MET A 72 -0.52 14.78 -9.94
CA MET A 72 -0.46 13.98 -8.73
C MET A 72 0.82 13.16 -8.68
N ALA A 73 1.32 12.90 -7.48
CA ALA A 73 2.37 11.92 -7.27
C ALA A 73 1.81 10.50 -7.52
N PRO A 74 2.60 9.60 -8.09
CA PRO A 74 2.22 8.19 -8.14
C PRO A 74 1.96 7.66 -6.73
N THR A 75 0.87 6.92 -6.56
CA THR A 75 0.60 6.17 -5.32
C THR A 75 0.73 4.68 -5.59
N LEU A 76 1.57 4.01 -4.81
CA LEU A 76 1.82 2.58 -4.87
C LEU A 76 1.09 1.90 -3.72
N LEU A 77 0.43 0.78 -3.97
CA LEU A 77 -0.02 -0.12 -2.90
C LEU A 77 1.10 -1.11 -2.56
N GLN A 78 1.20 -1.49 -1.29
CA GLN A 78 2.05 -2.63 -0.91
C GLN A 78 1.68 -3.88 -1.69
N GLN A 79 2.58 -4.84 -1.75
CA GLN A 79 2.34 -6.09 -2.46
C GLN A 79 1.22 -6.90 -1.81
N PHE A 80 0.39 -7.52 -2.64
CA PHE A 80 -0.70 -8.41 -2.23
C PHE A 80 -0.94 -9.48 -3.30
N LEU A 81 -1.64 -10.54 -2.91
CA LEU A 81 -2.16 -11.57 -3.81
C LEU A 81 -3.67 -11.66 -3.63
N VAL A 82 -4.38 -11.99 -4.69
CA VAL A 82 -5.82 -12.24 -4.65
C VAL A 82 -6.07 -13.67 -5.15
N SER A 83 -6.91 -14.41 -4.43
CA SER A 83 -7.26 -15.79 -4.80
C SER A 83 -8.07 -15.83 -6.11
N PRO A 84 -8.03 -16.95 -6.85
CA PRO A 84 -8.79 -17.13 -8.08
C PRO A 84 -10.30 -16.90 -7.90
N GLY A 85 -10.87 -16.08 -8.77
CA GLY A 85 -12.30 -15.75 -8.74
C GLY A 85 -12.71 -14.80 -7.60
N ALA A 86 -11.79 -14.43 -6.73
CA ALA A 86 -12.05 -13.51 -5.65
C ALA A 86 -12.07 -12.05 -6.11
N SER A 87 -12.56 -11.18 -5.23
CA SER A 87 -12.58 -9.74 -5.44
C SER A 87 -11.94 -9.03 -4.25
N ALA A 88 -11.02 -8.10 -4.53
CA ALA A 88 -10.42 -7.23 -3.54
C ALA A 88 -10.83 -5.77 -3.77
N ALA A 89 -10.99 -5.00 -2.70
CA ALA A 89 -11.37 -3.59 -2.78
C ALA A 89 -10.33 -2.69 -2.08
N PHE A 90 -9.89 -1.63 -2.77
CA PHE A 90 -8.92 -0.68 -2.24
C PHE A 90 -9.28 0.76 -2.61
N ASP A 91 -9.35 1.64 -1.62
CA ASP A 91 -9.35 3.07 -1.88
C ASP A 91 -7.91 3.58 -1.99
N VAL A 92 -7.63 4.30 -3.07
CA VAL A 92 -6.29 4.79 -3.40
C VAL A 92 -6.27 6.31 -3.33
N PRO A 93 -5.75 6.90 -2.25
CA PRO A 93 -5.59 8.34 -2.14
C PRO A 93 -4.46 8.82 -3.05
N LEU A 94 -4.69 9.90 -3.79
CA LEU A 94 -3.68 10.62 -4.55
C LEU A 94 -3.38 11.97 -3.90
N PHE A 95 -2.10 12.25 -3.78
CA PHE A 95 -1.56 13.52 -3.30
C PHE A 95 -0.95 14.30 -4.45
N THR A 96 -0.92 15.62 -4.38
CA THR A 96 -0.18 16.39 -5.38
C THR A 96 1.31 16.09 -5.31
N ALA A 97 2.00 16.19 -6.44
CA ALA A 97 3.44 15.95 -6.48
C ALA A 97 4.22 16.91 -5.57
N GLU A 98 3.74 18.15 -5.42
CA GLU A 98 4.34 19.13 -4.50
C GLU A 98 4.17 18.71 -3.04
N HIS A 99 3.01 18.17 -2.67
CA HIS A 99 2.74 17.72 -1.31
C HIS A 99 3.66 16.54 -0.93
N VAL A 100 3.75 15.51 -1.78
CA VAL A 100 4.64 14.35 -1.54
C VAL A 100 6.10 14.80 -1.46
N LYS A 101 6.53 15.76 -2.28
CA LYS A 101 7.86 16.35 -2.20
C LYS A 101 8.09 17.08 -0.87
N ALA A 102 7.10 17.81 -0.39
CA ALA A 102 7.17 18.49 0.91
C ALA A 102 7.27 17.47 2.06
N LEU A 103 6.47 16.41 2.03
CA LEU A 103 6.57 15.30 3.00
C LEU A 103 7.97 14.67 2.96
N ALA A 104 8.49 14.32 1.79
CA ALA A 104 9.81 13.74 1.65
C ALA A 104 10.93 14.65 2.19
N ALA A 105 10.78 15.98 2.03
CA ALA A 105 11.72 16.97 2.56
C ALA A 105 11.76 16.99 4.12
N MET A 106 10.66 16.68 4.79
CA MET A 106 10.63 16.52 6.26
C MET A 106 11.50 15.33 6.72
N GLY A 107 11.72 14.34 5.85
CA GLY A 107 12.66 13.23 6.02
C GLY A 107 14.10 13.56 5.61
N SER A 108 14.41 14.84 5.30
CA SER A 108 15.73 15.32 4.86
C SER A 108 16.18 14.84 3.48
N ASN A 109 15.31 14.20 2.70
CA ASN A 109 15.59 13.78 1.33
C ASN A 109 14.39 14.08 0.40
N PRO A 110 14.29 15.30 -0.15
CA PRO A 110 13.16 15.70 -0.99
C PRO A 110 13.07 14.94 -2.32
N ALA A 111 14.11 14.21 -2.71
CA ALA A 111 14.13 13.32 -3.87
C ALA A 111 13.70 11.88 -3.54
N GLY A 112 13.48 11.56 -2.27
CA GLY A 112 12.98 10.27 -1.83
C GLY A 112 11.48 10.11 -2.05
N GLY A 113 10.96 8.96 -1.65
CA GLY A 113 9.52 8.70 -1.55
C GLY A 113 8.98 8.95 -0.14
N ALA A 114 7.66 8.87 -0.02
CA ALA A 114 6.95 8.85 1.24
C ALA A 114 6.20 7.52 1.40
N ILE A 115 6.11 7.01 2.62
CA ILE A 115 5.31 5.83 2.94
C ILE A 115 4.29 6.23 3.98
N ALA A 116 3.02 6.00 3.70
CA ALA A 116 1.94 6.08 4.69
C ALA A 116 1.69 4.69 5.26
N ILE A 117 1.80 4.56 6.57
CA ILE A 117 1.76 3.30 7.29
C ILE A 117 0.55 3.31 8.20
N THR A 118 -0.47 2.52 7.86
CA THR A 118 -1.69 2.37 8.67
C THR A 118 -1.65 1.06 9.42
N LEU A 119 -2.01 1.08 10.71
CA LEU A 119 -2.26 -0.14 11.48
C LEU A 119 -3.74 -0.49 11.42
N LYS A 120 -4.04 -1.76 11.16
CA LYS A 120 -5.39 -2.31 11.23
C LYS A 120 -5.41 -3.58 12.06
N SER A 121 -6.48 -3.80 12.81
CA SER A 121 -6.72 -5.10 13.43
C SER A 121 -7.34 -6.06 12.42
N ILE A 122 -6.91 -7.31 12.45
CA ILE A 122 -7.52 -8.40 11.67
C ILE A 122 -9.00 -8.58 12.06
N SER A 123 -9.34 -8.33 13.30
CA SER A 123 -10.73 -8.42 13.81
C SER A 123 -11.60 -7.22 13.45
N GLY A 124 -11.05 -6.17 12.84
CA GLY A 124 -11.74 -4.91 12.57
C GLY A 124 -11.94 -4.03 13.83
N ALA A 125 -11.45 -4.45 14.98
CA ALA A 125 -11.49 -3.64 16.21
C ALA A 125 -10.53 -2.45 16.13
N ALA A 126 -10.75 -1.44 16.99
CA ALA A 126 -9.79 -0.36 17.15
C ALA A 126 -8.44 -0.89 17.63
N VAL A 127 -7.35 -0.42 17.03
CA VAL A 127 -5.99 -0.86 17.38
C VAL A 127 -5.53 -0.10 18.62
N ASP A 128 -5.16 -0.83 19.66
CA ASP A 128 -4.47 -0.25 20.81
C ASP A 128 -3.00 -0.04 20.49
N ALA A 129 -2.72 1.06 19.81
CA ALA A 129 -1.39 1.45 19.35
C ALA A 129 -0.66 2.40 20.31
N ALA A 130 -1.16 2.56 21.55
CA ALA A 130 -0.56 3.49 22.50
C ALA A 130 0.92 3.19 22.74
N GLY A 131 1.79 4.16 22.43
CA GLY A 131 3.24 4.03 22.57
C GLY A 131 3.92 3.12 21.56
N ALA A 132 3.21 2.65 20.53
CA ALA A 132 3.81 1.86 19.45
C ALA A 132 4.74 2.73 18.59
N THR A 133 5.82 2.12 18.09
CA THR A 133 6.78 2.73 17.18
C THR A 133 6.95 1.87 15.93
N VAL A 134 7.20 2.54 14.81
CA VAL A 134 7.53 1.90 13.54
C VAL A 134 8.98 2.20 13.20
N GLU A 135 9.72 1.18 12.81
CA GLU A 135 11.12 1.32 12.40
C GLU A 135 11.30 0.85 10.96
N LEU A 136 12.11 1.59 10.21
CA LEU A 136 12.56 1.18 8.88
C LEU A 136 13.76 0.25 9.00
N THR A 137 13.84 -0.74 8.12
CA THR A 137 15.03 -1.59 8.02
C THR A 137 15.60 -1.52 6.59
N PRO A 138 16.83 -1.04 6.42
CA PRO A 138 17.71 -0.39 7.41
C PRO A 138 17.22 1.01 7.85
N SER A 139 17.53 1.40 9.08
CA SER A 139 16.99 2.59 9.74
C SER A 139 17.47 3.94 9.16
N ASN A 140 18.51 3.92 8.31
CA ASN A 140 19.07 5.13 7.69
C ASN A 140 18.40 5.52 6.37
N LEU A 141 17.34 4.85 5.95
CA LEU A 141 16.70 5.05 4.65
C LEU A 141 15.67 6.16 4.63
N GLY A 142 15.24 6.65 5.78
CA GLY A 142 14.26 7.72 5.91
C GLY A 142 13.97 8.05 7.38
N LYS A 143 13.08 9.02 7.61
CA LYS A 143 12.65 9.45 8.95
C LYS A 143 11.21 9.01 9.20
N VAL A 144 10.94 8.38 10.33
CA VAL A 144 9.58 8.05 10.75
C VAL A 144 9.02 9.18 11.61
N LEU A 145 7.83 9.64 11.26
CA LEU A 145 7.01 10.60 12.01
C LEU A 145 5.60 10.04 12.17
N TYR A 146 4.85 10.59 13.10
CA TYR A 146 3.52 10.10 13.45
C TYR A 146 2.47 11.18 13.22
N ALA A 147 1.27 10.75 12.89
CA ALA A 147 0.15 11.65 12.67
C ALA A 147 -0.75 11.73 13.90
N PRO A 148 -1.42 12.87 14.16
CA PRO A 148 -2.42 12.99 15.21
C PRO A 148 -3.62 12.12 14.92
N GLU A 149 -4.42 11.82 15.97
CA GLU A 149 -5.68 11.08 15.79
C GLU A 149 -6.68 11.91 14.97
N HIS A 150 -7.19 11.32 13.90
CA HIS A 150 -8.24 11.94 13.08
C HIS A 150 -8.71 10.98 11.97
N THR A 151 -9.64 11.44 11.15
CA THR A 151 -10.13 10.74 9.97
C THR A 151 -9.32 11.11 8.72
N GLY A 152 -9.03 10.14 7.88
CA GLY A 152 -8.27 10.33 6.64
C GLY A 152 -6.76 10.12 6.79
N MET A 153 -5.96 10.85 6.03
CA MET A 153 -4.49 10.74 6.00
C MET A 153 -3.85 12.12 6.26
N PRO A 154 -3.75 12.54 7.53
CA PRO A 154 -3.14 13.82 7.89
C PRO A 154 -1.65 13.84 7.70
N ASP A 155 -1.14 15.02 7.60
CA ASP A 155 0.28 15.26 7.66
C ASP A 155 0.83 14.85 9.03
N PRO A 156 2.09 14.38 9.07
CA PRO A 156 2.73 14.02 10.33
C PRO A 156 2.99 15.24 11.19
N ASP A 157 2.85 15.06 12.51
CA ASP A 157 3.24 16.03 13.50
C ASP A 157 4.70 15.75 13.94
N PRO A 158 5.66 16.65 13.68
CA PRO A 158 7.06 16.43 14.03
C PRO A 158 7.33 16.34 15.54
N THR A 159 6.37 16.69 16.38
CA THR A 159 6.47 16.59 17.85
C THR A 159 6.04 15.23 18.38
N MET A 160 5.35 14.44 17.58
CA MET A 160 4.88 13.11 17.96
C MET A 160 5.99 12.07 17.78
N THR A 161 6.16 11.22 18.78
CA THR A 161 7.22 10.20 18.81
C THR A 161 6.69 8.76 18.75
N THR A 162 5.37 8.59 18.82
CA THR A 162 4.70 7.27 18.81
C THR A 162 3.35 7.38 18.12
N LEU A 163 2.81 6.22 17.73
CA LEU A 163 1.45 6.10 17.20
C LEU A 163 0.41 6.52 18.26
N VAL A 164 -0.67 7.11 17.77
CA VAL A 164 -1.86 7.43 18.55
C VAL A 164 -2.88 6.30 18.40
N PRO A 165 -3.51 5.83 19.49
CA PRO A 165 -4.58 4.84 19.40
C PRO A 165 -5.74 5.33 18.54
N GLY A 166 -6.40 4.38 17.84
CA GLY A 166 -7.55 4.71 17.00
C GLY A 166 -7.92 3.55 16.08
N SER A 167 -8.92 3.76 15.21
CA SER A 167 -9.33 2.76 14.23
C SER A 167 -8.31 2.55 13.11
N ALA A 168 -7.54 3.60 12.78
CA ALA A 168 -6.51 3.57 11.74
C ALA A 168 -5.31 4.46 12.14
N PRO A 169 -4.53 4.05 13.16
CA PRO A 169 -3.33 4.79 13.55
C PRO A 169 -2.37 4.92 12.37
N LEU A 170 -1.84 6.13 12.16
CA LEU A 170 -1.04 6.47 10.99
C LEU A 170 0.37 6.92 11.39
N ALA A 171 1.36 6.29 10.76
CA ALA A 171 2.75 6.76 10.74
C ALA A 171 3.18 7.08 9.32
N TRP A 172 4.18 7.92 9.20
CA TRP A 172 4.79 8.32 7.95
C TRP A 172 6.27 7.99 7.96
N ALA A 173 6.76 7.29 6.95
CA ALA A 173 8.18 7.20 6.69
C ALA A 173 8.54 8.12 5.51
N LEU A 174 9.40 9.09 5.73
CA LEU A 174 9.60 10.25 4.87
C LEU A 174 11.03 10.32 4.34
N GLY A 175 11.18 10.78 3.09
CA GLY A 175 12.47 10.90 2.44
C GLY A 175 13.14 9.55 2.20
N VAL A 176 12.34 8.48 2.08
CA VAL A 176 12.81 7.12 1.95
C VAL A 176 13.49 6.92 0.62
N GLN A 177 14.69 6.34 0.63
CA GLN A 177 15.38 5.99 -0.62
C GLN A 177 14.62 4.88 -1.35
N PRO A 178 14.58 4.91 -2.68
CA PRO A 178 14.03 3.81 -3.47
C PRO A 178 14.70 2.48 -3.10
N HIS A 179 13.93 1.39 -3.14
CA HIS A 179 14.34 0.00 -2.89
C HIS A 179 14.19 -0.55 -1.47
N VAL A 180 13.57 0.15 -0.53
CA VAL A 180 13.23 -0.48 0.77
C VAL A 180 12.11 -1.47 0.58
N SER A 181 12.21 -2.61 1.23
CA SER A 181 11.24 -3.68 1.08
C SER A 181 10.70 -4.24 2.40
N ILE A 182 11.23 -3.82 3.54
CA ILE A 182 10.85 -4.38 4.84
C ILE A 182 10.65 -3.27 5.87
N MET A 183 9.59 -3.41 6.67
CA MET A 183 9.29 -2.54 7.79
C MET A 183 9.15 -3.36 9.06
N LYS A 184 9.63 -2.82 10.15
CA LYS A 184 9.55 -3.42 11.48
C LYS A 184 8.59 -2.61 12.34
N LEU A 185 7.63 -3.29 12.92
CA LEU A 185 6.68 -2.72 13.87
C LEU A 185 7.01 -3.19 15.29
N THR A 186 7.14 -2.25 16.21
CA THR A 186 7.27 -2.55 17.62
C THR A 186 6.04 -2.03 18.38
N LEU A 187 5.24 -2.93 18.90
CA LEU A 187 4.09 -2.64 19.74
C LEU A 187 4.40 -2.95 21.19
N ARG A 188 4.26 -1.96 22.09
CA ARG A 188 4.49 -2.13 23.55
C ARG A 188 5.85 -2.77 23.88
N GLY A 189 6.88 -2.42 23.12
CA GLY A 189 8.22 -2.98 23.30
C GLY A 189 8.41 -4.42 22.78
N VAL A 190 7.39 -5.03 22.18
CA VAL A 190 7.45 -6.33 21.55
C VAL A 190 7.50 -6.17 20.03
N GLU A 191 8.53 -6.72 19.43
CA GLU A 191 8.64 -6.77 17.96
C GLU A 191 7.54 -7.66 17.38
N GLN A 192 6.78 -7.12 16.47
CA GLN A 192 5.83 -7.88 15.68
C GLN A 192 6.57 -8.36 14.42
N VAL A 193 6.74 -9.66 14.29
CA VAL A 193 7.27 -10.26 13.05
C VAL A 193 6.12 -10.29 12.05
N GLU A 194 6.30 -9.62 10.92
CA GLU A 194 5.36 -9.72 9.81
C GLU A 194 5.39 -11.14 9.26
N ALA A 195 4.37 -11.90 9.57
CA ALA A 195 4.03 -13.09 8.80
C ALA A 195 3.09 -12.68 7.66
N PRO A 196 3.03 -13.39 6.53
CA PRO A 196 2.02 -13.12 5.54
C PRO A 196 0.63 -13.25 6.18
N TYR A 197 -0.21 -12.22 6.04
CA TYR A 197 -1.59 -12.21 6.53
C TYR A 197 -2.55 -12.49 5.39
N ALA A 198 -3.59 -13.28 5.66
CA ALA A 198 -4.71 -13.49 4.75
C ALA A 198 -5.97 -12.87 5.36
N ILE A 199 -6.61 -11.97 4.64
CA ILE A 199 -7.87 -11.32 5.03
C ILE A 199 -8.76 -11.30 3.79
N ASP A 200 -9.96 -11.88 3.90
CA ASP A 200 -10.97 -11.86 2.84
C ASP A 200 -10.41 -12.27 1.45
N GLU A 201 -9.72 -13.41 1.38
CA GLU A 201 -9.13 -13.94 0.13
C GLU A 201 -7.99 -13.08 -0.46
N VAL A 202 -7.53 -12.07 0.27
CA VAL A 202 -6.33 -11.28 -0.05
C VAL A 202 -5.20 -11.68 0.87
N ILE A 203 -4.05 -12.02 0.29
CA ILE A 203 -2.84 -12.36 1.04
C ILE A 203 -1.86 -11.21 0.93
N TRP A 204 -1.36 -10.76 2.08
CA TRP A 204 -0.39 -9.68 2.22
C TRP A 204 0.97 -10.25 2.61
N PRO A 205 1.95 -10.32 1.69
CA PRO A 205 3.27 -10.89 1.99
C PRO A 205 4.17 -9.98 2.84
N GLY A 206 3.70 -8.80 3.23
CA GLY A 206 4.48 -7.85 4.05
C GLY A 206 5.57 -7.08 3.27
N THR A 207 5.64 -7.24 1.96
CA THR A 207 6.62 -6.56 1.11
C THR A 207 6.02 -5.36 0.40
N PHE A 208 6.84 -4.36 0.09
CA PHE A 208 6.45 -3.15 -0.63
C PHE A 208 7.64 -2.55 -1.36
N THR A 209 7.37 -1.65 -2.30
CA THR A 209 8.39 -0.91 -3.03
C THR A 209 8.23 0.58 -2.78
N VAL A 210 9.33 1.30 -2.80
CA VAL A 210 9.36 2.77 -2.71
C VAL A 210 9.99 3.32 -3.97
N ASP A 211 9.30 4.25 -4.61
CA ASP A 211 9.83 4.98 -5.76
C ASP A 211 10.10 6.45 -5.37
N ALA A 212 11.06 7.06 -6.03
CA ALA A 212 11.36 8.48 -5.86
C ALA A 212 10.15 9.34 -6.23
N GLY A 213 9.79 10.28 -5.37
CA GLY A 213 8.65 11.18 -5.59
C GLY A 213 7.28 10.52 -5.58
N ALA A 214 7.19 9.25 -5.14
CA ALA A 214 5.93 8.53 -5.01
C ALA A 214 5.50 8.42 -3.54
N LEU A 215 4.20 8.18 -3.34
CA LEU A 215 3.63 7.73 -2.09
C LEU A 215 3.46 6.20 -2.14
N THR A 216 3.87 5.49 -1.10
CA THR A 216 3.58 4.06 -0.93
C THR A 216 2.63 3.88 0.25
N LEU A 217 1.54 3.14 0.05
CA LEU A 217 0.59 2.79 1.10
C LEU A 217 0.93 1.42 1.66
N VAL A 218 1.13 1.34 2.96
CA VAL A 218 1.43 0.11 3.68
C VAL A 218 0.42 -0.06 4.80
N THR A 219 -0.20 -1.23 4.88
CA THR A 219 -1.04 -1.62 6.02
C THR A 219 -0.34 -2.71 6.80
N LEU A 220 -0.13 -2.48 8.09
CA LEU A 220 0.36 -3.47 9.04
C LEU A 220 -0.84 -4.01 9.81
N PHE A 221 -0.93 -5.33 9.90
CA PHE A 221 -2.03 -5.98 10.58
C PHE A 221 -1.60 -6.47 11.96
N THR A 222 -2.47 -6.26 12.93
CA THR A 222 -2.31 -6.78 14.30
C THR A 222 -3.41 -7.79 14.61
N PRO A 223 -3.12 -8.83 15.40
CA PRO A 223 -4.11 -9.79 15.85
C PRO A 223 -5.33 -9.18 16.52
#